data_753806b0fb8bd4b47e89d32238d5f559
#
_entry.id   753806b0fb8bd4b47e89d32238d5f559
#
_cell.length_a   1.000
_cell.length_b   1.000
_cell.length_c   1.000
_cell.angle_alpha   90.00
_cell.angle_beta   90.00
_cell.angle_gamma   90.00
#
_symmetry.space_group_name_H-M   'P 1'
#
loop_
_entity.id
_entity.type
_entity.pdbx_description
1 polymer ?
#
loop_
_entity_poly.entity_id
_entity_poly.type
_entity_poly.pdbx_seq_one_letter_code
_entity_poly.pdbx_strand_id
1 'polypeptide(L)'
;MSVALVQDPAIARRALAEELSRPATRSIRISGLIAIVLFAALLALCVFVPIASGTLAMGQIAVDGERKVVQHSSGGIVADILVKEGDSVQEGDVVLRLNAVQAGAAAGVVNAQVDALRAEEAVRMAEVTGADAVTFPQELLARRNDPNVDAVLTAESAAFDARAALSRSQAEQLDQQLIQIDKSILSAKAGRATQQRQADLFAQELATLQPLLEKGLALKSRLLGIERSLEGARGEVDSLASEIKRLEARAAETRGLLARIDVDRRAEAAEALRALRASLGELLDRQLAADDTLQRTEVRAPIGGVVMAMRVNTIGGVVEPGQPLLEIVPQSDLLVARVRILPSDADNVRQGMEATVRLSAGGGRQPVQVEGSVQSISADALTDSRSGEAYFEARIAIPDDRSIPREVLAPGLPAEVLIKTGQHTILDYLFSPIERAMFQSMRDG
;
A
#
# COMPACT_ATOMS: atom_id res chain seq x y z
N MET A 1 -89.28 -77.17 69.28
CA MET A 1 -88.59 -78.43 68.97
C MET A 1 -87.68 -78.19 67.71
N SER A 2 -86.53 -78.32 67.94
CA SER A 2 -85.40 -78.04 67.17
C SER A 2 -85.04 -79.06 66.09
N VAL A 3 -84.57 -78.74 64.99
CA VAL A 3 -83.49 -79.49 64.33
C VAL A 3 -82.58 -78.56 63.57
N ALA A 4 -81.38 -78.60 63.95
CA ALA A 4 -80.22 -77.95 63.31
C ALA A 4 -79.82 -78.72 62.10
N LEU A 5 -79.56 -78.00 61.00
CA LEU A 5 -78.85 -78.51 59.84
C LEU A 5 -77.45 -78.02 59.79
N VAL A 6 -76.58 -78.97 60.02
CA VAL A 6 -75.09 -78.80 59.82
C VAL A 6 -74.83 -78.60 58.35
N GLN A 7 -74.34 -77.50 57.94
CA GLN A 7 -73.80 -77.30 56.59
C GLN A 7 -72.32 -77.66 56.56
N ASP A 8 -71.96 -78.64 55.76
CA ASP A 8 -70.65 -79.17 55.60
C ASP A 8 -69.70 -78.12 54.98
N PRO A 9 -68.59 -77.77 55.62
CA PRO A 9 -67.65 -76.74 55.21
C PRO A 9 -66.88 -77.10 53.93
N ALA A 10 -67.04 -78.40 53.47
CA ALA A 10 -66.33 -78.88 52.31
C ALA A 10 -67.02 -78.39 50.97
N ILE A 11 -68.33 -78.07 51.00
CA ILE A 11 -69.01 -77.59 49.80
C ILE A 11 -68.73 -76.07 49.61
N ALA A 12 -68.65 -75.30 50.68
CA ALA A 12 -68.30 -73.85 50.52
C ALA A 12 -66.85 -73.59 50.03
N ARG A 13 -65.97 -74.48 50.33
CA ARG A 13 -64.57 -74.37 49.83
C ARG A 13 -64.46 -74.78 48.33
N ARG A 14 -65.33 -75.69 47.82
CA ARG A 14 -65.34 -76.02 46.35
C ARG A 14 -65.95 -74.92 45.54
N ALA A 15 -66.96 -74.26 45.95
CA ALA A 15 -67.56 -73.10 45.21
C ALA A 15 -66.58 -71.90 45.13
N LEU A 16 -65.83 -71.65 46.18
CA LEU A 16 -64.84 -70.56 46.25
C LEU A 16 -63.60 -70.91 45.38
N ALA A 17 -63.21 -72.17 45.29
CA ALA A 17 -62.09 -72.59 44.42
C ALA A 17 -62.44 -72.59 42.93
N GLU A 18 -63.71 -72.76 42.56
CA GLU A 18 -64.15 -72.73 41.16
C GLU A 18 -64.34 -71.34 40.63
N GLU A 19 -64.64 -70.35 41.46
CA GLU A 19 -64.71 -68.92 41.10
C GLU A 19 -63.30 -68.31 40.95
N LEU A 20 -62.29 -68.85 41.61
CA LEU A 20 -60.89 -68.37 41.49
C LEU A 20 -60.16 -68.98 40.27
N SER A 21 -60.73 -69.99 39.55
CA SER A 21 -60.10 -70.65 38.44
C SER A 21 -60.56 -70.16 37.06
N ARG A 22 -61.27 -69.05 36.96
CA ARG A 22 -61.50 -68.40 35.65
C ARG A 22 -60.16 -67.88 35.13
N PRO A 23 -59.74 -68.24 33.94
CA PRO A 23 -58.40 -67.91 33.47
C PRO A 23 -58.27 -66.40 33.28
N ALA A 24 -57.55 -65.75 34.22
CA ALA A 24 -57.20 -64.32 34.17
C ALA A 24 -56.23 -63.96 33.03
N THR A 25 -55.92 -64.95 32.21
CA THR A 25 -54.97 -64.87 31.10
C THR A 25 -55.34 -63.85 30.00
N ARG A 26 -56.67 -63.58 29.83
CA ARG A 26 -57.12 -62.59 28.82
C ARG A 26 -57.00 -61.19 29.35
N SER A 27 -57.30 -60.95 30.60
CA SER A 27 -57.16 -59.62 31.25
C SER A 27 -55.71 -59.26 31.46
N ILE A 28 -54.83 -60.21 31.83
CA ILE A 28 -53.40 -60.03 31.98
C ILE A 28 -52.74 -59.74 30.61
N ARG A 29 -53.15 -60.40 29.56
CA ARG A 29 -52.66 -60.12 28.19
C ARG A 29 -53.09 -58.75 27.67
N ILE A 30 -54.33 -58.34 27.94
CA ILE A 30 -54.85 -57.05 27.53
C ILE A 30 -54.18 -55.90 28.34
N SER A 31 -54.10 -56.06 29.69
CA SER A 31 -53.39 -55.07 30.53
C SER A 31 -51.88 -55.02 30.22
N GLY A 32 -51.23 -56.16 29.92
CA GLY A 32 -49.87 -56.23 29.48
C GLY A 32 -49.67 -55.54 28.13
N LEU A 33 -50.60 -55.73 27.16
CA LEU A 33 -50.51 -55.05 25.87
C LEU A 33 -50.75 -53.54 26.00
N ILE A 34 -51.66 -53.11 26.84
CA ILE A 34 -51.88 -51.67 27.16
C ILE A 34 -50.65 -51.09 27.81
N ALA A 35 -50.01 -51.80 28.77
CA ALA A 35 -48.80 -51.34 29.39
C ALA A 35 -47.61 -51.20 28.42
N ILE A 36 -47.48 -52.18 27.50
CA ILE A 36 -46.45 -52.10 26.43
C ILE A 36 -46.71 -50.97 25.46
N VAL A 37 -47.96 -50.75 25.05
CA VAL A 37 -48.33 -49.63 24.17
C VAL A 37 -48.12 -48.27 24.85
N LEU A 38 -48.47 -48.19 26.12
CA LEU A 38 -48.26 -46.95 26.91
C LEU A 38 -46.78 -46.68 27.15
N PHE A 39 -45.96 -47.73 27.39
CA PHE A 39 -44.53 -47.63 27.51
C PHE A 39 -43.87 -47.26 26.17
N ALA A 40 -44.31 -47.88 25.05
CA ALA A 40 -43.86 -47.54 23.71
C ALA A 40 -44.22 -46.10 23.33
N ALA A 41 -45.44 -45.63 23.70
CA ALA A 41 -45.88 -44.28 23.48
C ALA A 41 -45.05 -43.28 24.35
N LEU A 42 -44.76 -43.63 25.59
CA LEU A 42 -43.88 -42.83 26.45
C LEU A 42 -42.45 -42.78 25.89
N LEU A 43 -41.92 -43.87 25.40
CA LEU A 43 -40.59 -43.98 24.82
C LEU A 43 -40.56 -43.16 23.52
N ALA A 44 -41.60 -43.26 22.68
CA ALA A 44 -41.72 -42.42 21.48
C ALA A 44 -41.81 -40.92 21.85
N LEU A 45 -42.54 -40.55 22.91
CA LEU A 45 -42.56 -39.18 23.39
C LEU A 45 -41.16 -38.68 23.82
N CYS A 46 -40.38 -39.54 24.51
CA CYS A 46 -39.02 -39.22 24.92
C CYS A 46 -38.04 -39.06 23.72
N VAL A 47 -38.28 -39.75 22.63
CA VAL A 47 -37.46 -39.69 21.40
C VAL A 47 -37.85 -38.51 20.50
N PHE A 48 -39.16 -38.24 20.38
CA PHE A 48 -39.66 -37.27 19.38
C PHE A 48 -39.91 -35.87 19.90
N VAL A 49 -40.01 -35.66 21.23
CA VAL A 49 -40.22 -34.34 21.77
C VAL A 49 -38.86 -33.64 22.03
N PRO A 50 -38.53 -32.62 21.21
CA PRO A 50 -37.31 -31.85 21.41
C PRO A 50 -37.47 -30.92 22.59
N ILE A 51 -36.48 -30.93 23.49
CA ILE A 51 -36.32 -29.95 24.55
C ILE A 51 -35.27 -28.98 24.11
N ALA A 52 -35.55 -27.66 24.14
CA ALA A 52 -34.57 -26.63 23.88
C ALA A 52 -33.48 -26.67 24.95
N SER A 53 -32.24 -26.89 24.53
CA SER A 53 -31.08 -26.78 25.40
C SER A 53 -30.41 -25.41 25.17
N GLY A 54 -29.89 -24.87 26.28
CA GLY A 54 -29.20 -23.59 26.25
C GLY A 54 -28.07 -23.55 27.27
N THR A 55 -27.00 -22.92 26.92
CA THR A 55 -25.88 -22.63 27.79
C THR A 55 -26.11 -21.29 28.49
N LEU A 56 -26.07 -21.27 29.79
CA LEU A 56 -26.18 -20.07 30.61
C LEU A 56 -24.79 -19.47 30.79
N ALA A 57 -24.60 -18.24 30.37
CA ALA A 57 -23.37 -17.52 30.51
C ALA A 57 -23.58 -16.19 31.24
N MET A 58 -22.71 -15.88 32.17
CA MET A 58 -22.74 -14.63 32.93
C MET A 58 -21.72 -13.66 32.37
N GLY A 59 -22.06 -12.37 32.34
CA GLY A 59 -21.17 -11.34 31.83
C GLY A 59 -21.66 -9.94 32.11
N GLN A 60 -21.24 -9.00 31.26
CA GLN A 60 -21.62 -7.59 31.39
C GLN A 60 -21.83 -6.97 30.00
N ILE A 61 -22.65 -5.93 29.96
CA ILE A 61 -22.81 -5.10 28.78
C ILE A 61 -21.55 -4.26 28.57
N ALA A 62 -21.03 -4.24 27.36
CA ALA A 62 -19.90 -3.42 26.94
C ALA A 62 -20.22 -2.73 25.60
N VAL A 63 -19.56 -1.63 25.33
CA VAL A 63 -19.58 -1.02 23.98
C VAL A 63 -18.77 -1.90 23.04
N ASP A 64 -19.26 -2.13 21.84
CA ASP A 64 -18.52 -2.86 20.80
C ASP A 64 -17.43 -1.94 20.23
N GLY A 65 -16.28 -2.02 20.82
CA GLY A 65 -15.10 -1.26 20.39
C GLY A 65 -13.94 -1.40 21.38
N GLU A 66 -12.77 -1.55 20.85
CA GLU A 66 -11.55 -1.52 21.64
C GLU A 66 -11.03 -0.08 21.70
N ARG A 67 -10.55 0.32 22.87
CA ARG A 67 -9.83 1.58 23.03
C ARG A 67 -8.65 1.61 22.07
N LYS A 68 -8.51 2.67 21.33
CA LYS A 68 -7.33 2.89 20.49
C LYS A 68 -6.39 3.84 21.19
N VAL A 69 -5.18 3.38 21.40
CA VAL A 69 -4.10 4.19 21.98
C VAL A 69 -3.42 4.95 20.86
N VAL A 70 -3.43 6.27 20.95
CA VAL A 70 -2.72 7.14 20.02
C VAL A 70 -1.30 7.34 20.53
N GLN A 71 -0.33 6.99 19.70
CA GLN A 71 1.11 7.08 19.98
C GLN A 71 1.81 7.82 18.85
N HIS A 72 2.96 8.44 19.14
CA HIS A 72 3.81 9.05 18.11
C HIS A 72 5.12 8.30 17.93
N SER A 73 5.44 7.93 16.69
CA SER A 73 6.59 7.05 16.39
C SER A 73 7.95 7.69 16.67
N SER A 74 8.10 8.99 16.38
CA SER A 74 9.38 9.71 16.45
C SER A 74 9.50 10.61 17.69
N GLY A 75 8.40 10.83 18.44
CA GLY A 75 8.38 11.81 19.52
C GLY A 75 8.48 13.27 19.02
N GLY A 76 8.74 14.19 19.91
CA GLY A 76 8.91 15.60 19.60
C GLY A 76 8.49 16.54 20.74
N ILE A 77 8.54 17.84 20.48
CA ILE A 77 8.09 18.87 21.43
C ILE A 77 6.64 19.24 21.10
N VAL A 78 5.77 19.26 22.11
CA VAL A 78 4.37 19.64 21.94
C VAL A 78 4.26 21.15 21.65
N ALA A 79 3.70 21.47 20.48
CA ALA A 79 3.41 22.86 20.11
C ALA A 79 2.02 23.29 20.59
N ASP A 80 0.98 22.49 20.31
CA ASP A 80 -0.40 22.78 20.65
C ASP A 80 -1.15 21.49 21.05
N ILE A 81 -2.12 21.65 21.96
CA ILE A 81 -3.05 20.60 22.34
C ILE A 81 -4.45 21.10 21.98
N LEU A 82 -5.10 20.44 21.02
CA LEU A 82 -6.34 20.90 20.41
C LEU A 82 -7.60 20.27 21.02
N VAL A 83 -7.44 19.23 21.81
CA VAL A 83 -8.53 18.48 22.46
C VAL A 83 -8.29 18.36 23.96
N LYS A 84 -9.36 18.14 24.71
CA LYS A 84 -9.34 17.87 26.15
C LYS A 84 -9.93 16.51 26.45
N GLU A 85 -9.63 15.98 27.61
CA GLU A 85 -10.28 14.76 28.10
C GLU A 85 -11.80 14.96 28.19
N GLY A 86 -12.55 14.04 27.56
CA GLY A 86 -14.00 14.10 27.42
C GLY A 86 -14.50 14.69 26.08
N ASP A 87 -13.65 15.28 25.28
CA ASP A 87 -14.04 15.81 23.97
C ASP A 87 -14.36 14.69 22.98
N SER A 88 -15.35 14.94 22.12
CA SER A 88 -15.68 14.05 21.00
C SER A 88 -14.90 14.45 19.76
N VAL A 89 -14.21 13.49 19.13
CA VAL A 89 -13.41 13.68 17.92
C VAL A 89 -13.90 12.76 16.81
N GLN A 90 -13.73 13.20 15.57
CA GLN A 90 -13.96 12.38 14.38
C GLN A 90 -12.66 11.76 13.90
N GLU A 91 -12.76 10.72 13.08
CA GLU A 91 -11.59 10.13 12.40
C GLU A 91 -10.90 11.18 11.54
N GLY A 92 -9.58 11.32 11.71
CA GLY A 92 -8.76 12.30 10.97
C GLY A 92 -8.63 13.67 11.67
N ASP A 93 -9.40 13.97 12.72
CA ASP A 93 -9.27 15.23 13.46
C ASP A 93 -7.87 15.36 14.09
N VAL A 94 -7.30 16.57 14.02
CA VAL A 94 -6.01 16.86 14.66
C VAL A 94 -6.21 17.01 16.16
N VAL A 95 -5.63 16.11 16.92
CA VAL A 95 -5.76 16.10 18.39
C VAL A 95 -4.62 16.83 19.10
N LEU A 96 -3.42 16.79 18.51
CA LEU A 96 -2.22 17.40 19.04
C LEU A 96 -1.29 17.81 17.91
N ARG A 97 -0.57 18.93 18.05
CA ARG A 97 0.49 19.34 17.15
C ARG A 97 1.84 19.30 17.84
N LEU A 98 2.81 18.70 17.21
CA LEU A 98 4.22 18.78 17.58
C LEU A 98 4.89 19.96 16.86
N ASN A 99 6.02 20.40 17.37
CA ASN A 99 6.79 21.47 16.77
C ASN A 99 7.33 21.01 15.39
N ALA A 100 6.79 21.61 14.33
CA ALA A 100 7.09 21.28 12.94
C ALA A 100 8.32 22.02 12.38
N VAL A 101 8.98 22.91 13.13
CA VAL A 101 10.05 23.77 12.61
C VAL A 101 11.19 22.97 12.01
N GLN A 102 11.67 21.95 12.72
CA GLN A 102 12.78 21.11 12.25
C GLN A 102 12.36 20.23 11.08
N ALA A 103 11.20 19.59 11.18
CA ALA A 103 10.66 18.73 10.10
C ALA A 103 10.35 19.54 8.85
N GLY A 104 9.74 20.73 9.01
CA GLY A 104 9.42 21.63 7.91
C GLY A 104 10.67 22.18 7.23
N ALA A 105 11.71 22.54 8.00
CA ALA A 105 12.99 23.00 7.42
C ALA A 105 13.67 21.85 6.64
N ALA A 106 13.67 20.62 7.17
CA ALA A 106 14.24 19.46 6.48
C ALA A 106 13.47 19.16 5.17
N ALA A 107 12.14 19.13 5.21
CA ALA A 107 11.32 18.95 4.02
C ALA A 107 11.54 20.07 3.01
N GLY A 108 11.63 21.35 3.47
CA GLY A 108 11.89 22.49 2.61
C GLY A 108 13.22 22.40 1.86
N VAL A 109 14.30 21.95 2.52
CA VAL A 109 15.60 21.75 1.87
C VAL A 109 15.52 20.68 0.79
N VAL A 110 14.91 19.53 1.08
CA VAL A 110 14.76 18.43 0.11
C VAL A 110 13.88 18.86 -1.07
N ASN A 111 12.78 19.54 -0.80
CA ASN A 111 11.87 20.07 -1.83
C ASN A 111 12.59 21.04 -2.77
N ALA A 112 13.41 21.96 -2.23
CA ALA A 112 14.19 22.89 -3.04
C ALA A 112 15.21 22.16 -3.93
N GLN A 113 15.84 21.10 -3.42
CA GLN A 113 16.76 20.25 -4.22
C GLN A 113 16.02 19.51 -5.34
N VAL A 114 14.84 18.96 -5.06
CA VAL A 114 14.00 18.30 -6.08
C VAL A 114 13.59 19.30 -7.16
N ASP A 115 13.17 20.50 -6.78
CA ASP A 115 12.79 21.56 -7.72
C ASP A 115 13.96 21.95 -8.63
N ALA A 116 15.17 22.08 -8.07
CA ALA A 116 16.38 22.39 -8.84
C ALA A 116 16.72 21.26 -9.84
N LEU A 117 16.71 20.00 -9.41
CA LEU A 117 16.99 18.88 -10.32
C LEU A 117 15.90 18.70 -11.39
N ARG A 118 14.63 18.96 -11.09
CA ARG A 118 13.55 18.94 -12.10
C ARG A 118 13.71 20.04 -13.13
N ALA A 119 14.14 21.23 -12.70
CA ALA A 119 14.42 22.33 -13.63
C ALA A 119 15.64 21.99 -14.54
N GLU A 120 16.71 21.44 -13.97
CA GLU A 120 17.86 20.97 -14.75
C GLU A 120 17.47 19.84 -15.71
N GLU A 121 16.61 18.86 -15.26
CA GLU A 121 16.12 17.81 -16.15
C GLU A 121 15.43 18.36 -17.40
N ALA A 122 14.58 19.37 -17.21
CA ALA A 122 13.90 20.03 -18.33
C ALA A 122 14.89 20.67 -19.31
N VAL A 123 15.95 21.28 -18.81
CA VAL A 123 17.01 21.88 -19.62
C VAL A 123 17.78 20.80 -20.39
N ARG A 124 18.23 19.73 -19.71
CA ARG A 124 18.95 18.64 -20.38
C ARG A 124 18.10 17.93 -21.42
N MET A 125 16.81 17.78 -21.14
CA MET A 125 15.87 17.21 -22.11
C MET A 125 15.74 18.11 -23.36
N ALA A 126 15.66 19.45 -23.17
CA ALA A 126 15.64 20.39 -24.29
C ALA A 126 16.93 20.32 -25.13
N GLU A 127 18.09 20.17 -24.51
CA GLU A 127 19.38 19.99 -25.19
C GLU A 127 19.44 18.69 -25.99
N VAL A 128 18.97 17.57 -25.41
CA VAL A 128 18.93 16.26 -26.09
C VAL A 128 18.00 16.28 -27.29
N THR A 129 16.84 16.90 -27.16
CA THR A 129 15.85 17.01 -28.25
C THR A 129 16.19 18.06 -29.28
N GLY A 130 17.12 18.95 -28.97
CA GLY A 130 17.48 20.08 -29.84
C GLY A 130 16.40 21.15 -29.89
N ALA A 131 15.66 21.33 -28.81
CA ALA A 131 14.63 22.38 -28.72
C ALA A 131 15.27 23.77 -28.63
N ASP A 132 14.60 24.75 -29.19
CA ASP A 132 15.07 26.16 -29.15
C ASP A 132 14.81 26.86 -27.81
N ALA A 133 13.92 26.30 -26.98
CA ALA A 133 13.55 26.84 -25.67
C ALA A 133 13.27 25.70 -24.68
N VAL A 134 13.49 25.98 -23.40
CA VAL A 134 13.20 25.05 -22.31
C VAL A 134 11.73 25.08 -21.97
N THR A 135 11.10 23.91 -21.85
CA THR A 135 9.74 23.75 -21.34
C THR A 135 9.81 23.15 -19.96
N PHE A 136 9.59 23.96 -18.93
CA PHE A 136 9.59 23.52 -17.55
C PHE A 136 8.29 22.78 -17.18
N PRO A 137 8.33 21.84 -16.20
CA PRO A 137 7.14 21.17 -15.68
C PRO A 137 6.09 22.13 -15.13
N GLN A 138 4.81 21.82 -15.32
CA GLN A 138 3.71 22.69 -14.85
C GLN A 138 3.72 22.89 -13.34
N GLU A 139 4.17 21.89 -12.57
CA GLU A 139 4.29 21.97 -11.11
C GLU A 139 5.24 23.10 -10.67
N LEU A 140 6.37 23.27 -11.35
CA LEU A 140 7.30 24.38 -11.08
C LEU A 140 6.74 25.72 -11.56
N LEU A 141 6.11 25.73 -12.72
CA LEU A 141 5.50 26.97 -13.26
C LEU A 141 4.36 27.48 -12.39
N ALA A 142 3.55 26.61 -11.80
CA ALA A 142 2.49 26.99 -10.87
C ALA A 142 3.03 27.63 -9.58
N ARG A 143 4.26 27.30 -9.19
CA ARG A 143 4.95 27.85 -8.00
C ARG A 143 5.93 28.97 -8.34
N ARG A 144 5.88 29.54 -9.53
CA ARG A 144 6.79 30.61 -9.97
C ARG A 144 6.72 31.87 -9.11
N ASN A 145 5.64 32.06 -8.35
CA ASN A 145 5.52 33.15 -7.37
C ASN A 145 6.43 32.99 -6.15
N ASP A 146 6.98 31.76 -5.91
CA ASP A 146 8.00 31.54 -4.90
C ASP A 146 9.35 32.06 -5.41
N PRO A 147 10.00 33.00 -4.70
CA PRO A 147 11.27 33.58 -5.13
C PRO A 147 12.38 32.54 -5.35
N ASN A 148 12.36 31.44 -4.59
CA ASN A 148 13.36 30.39 -4.73
C ASN A 148 13.17 29.59 -6.02
N VAL A 149 11.92 29.25 -6.35
CA VAL A 149 11.58 28.55 -7.58
C VAL A 149 11.86 29.44 -8.80
N ASP A 150 11.46 30.71 -8.77
CA ASP A 150 11.70 31.65 -9.88
C ASP A 150 13.20 31.85 -10.13
N ALA A 151 13.99 31.96 -9.06
CA ALA A 151 15.44 32.06 -9.16
C ALA A 151 16.08 30.84 -9.85
N VAL A 152 15.64 29.64 -9.50
CA VAL A 152 16.10 28.39 -10.13
C VAL A 152 15.71 28.34 -11.61
N LEU A 153 14.45 28.60 -11.94
CA LEU A 153 13.97 28.60 -13.34
C LEU A 153 14.72 29.62 -14.19
N THR A 154 14.97 30.81 -13.66
CA THR A 154 15.69 31.88 -14.34
C THR A 154 17.16 31.52 -14.54
N ALA A 155 17.81 30.95 -13.52
CA ALA A 155 19.20 30.51 -13.61
C ALA A 155 19.39 29.38 -14.64
N GLU A 156 18.52 28.40 -14.61
CA GLU A 156 18.58 27.28 -15.57
C GLU A 156 18.27 27.70 -17.00
N SER A 157 17.31 28.63 -17.20
CA SER A 157 17.06 29.21 -18.54
C SER A 157 18.28 29.98 -19.04
N ALA A 158 18.90 30.82 -18.21
CA ALA A 158 20.10 31.55 -18.57
C ALA A 158 21.30 30.61 -18.88
N ALA A 159 21.43 29.52 -18.14
CA ALA A 159 22.47 28.51 -18.39
C ALA A 159 22.25 27.80 -19.75
N PHE A 160 20.99 27.48 -20.10
CA PHE A 160 20.64 26.92 -21.41
C PHE A 160 21.02 27.88 -22.53
N ASP A 161 20.62 29.13 -22.42
CA ASP A 161 20.88 30.18 -23.41
C ASP A 161 22.38 30.41 -23.59
N ALA A 162 23.15 30.42 -22.49
CA ALA A 162 24.61 30.57 -22.52
C ALA A 162 25.29 29.39 -23.23
N ARG A 163 24.89 28.15 -22.96
CA ARG A 163 25.42 26.96 -23.65
C ARG A 163 25.06 26.93 -25.13
N ALA A 164 23.84 27.34 -25.46
CA ALA A 164 23.39 27.45 -26.84
C ALA A 164 24.18 28.54 -27.60
N ALA A 165 24.45 29.68 -26.94
CA ALA A 165 25.25 30.75 -27.52
C ALA A 165 26.70 30.33 -27.75
N LEU A 166 27.30 29.61 -26.79
CA LEU A 166 28.67 29.08 -26.93
C LEU A 166 28.76 28.12 -28.13
N SER A 167 27.84 27.18 -28.26
CA SER A 167 27.83 26.22 -29.38
C SER A 167 27.65 26.92 -30.72
N ARG A 168 26.80 27.93 -30.82
CA ARG A 168 26.62 28.78 -32.00
C ARG A 168 27.91 29.50 -32.36
N SER A 169 28.57 30.15 -31.38
CA SER A 169 29.84 30.85 -31.60
C SER A 169 30.94 29.94 -32.09
N GLN A 170 31.04 28.72 -31.55
CA GLN A 170 32.00 27.71 -32.04
C GLN A 170 31.71 27.29 -33.49
N ALA A 171 30.42 27.07 -33.82
CA ALA A 171 30.03 26.74 -35.19
C ALA A 171 30.32 27.85 -36.15
N GLU A 172 30.02 29.12 -35.82
CA GLU A 172 30.35 30.28 -36.62
C GLU A 172 31.87 30.44 -36.87
N GLN A 173 32.69 30.20 -35.82
CA GLN A 173 34.15 30.24 -35.96
C GLN A 173 34.67 29.20 -36.96
N LEU A 174 34.16 27.97 -36.89
CA LEU A 174 34.54 26.91 -37.84
C LEU A 174 34.04 27.22 -39.27
N ASP A 175 32.84 27.79 -39.40
CA ASP A 175 32.30 28.20 -40.68
C ASP A 175 33.15 29.29 -41.35
N GLN A 176 33.59 30.30 -40.58
CA GLN A 176 34.54 31.34 -41.07
C GLN A 176 35.87 30.75 -41.49
N GLN A 177 36.40 29.75 -40.75
CA GLN A 177 37.60 29.03 -41.15
C GLN A 177 37.39 28.27 -42.47
N LEU A 178 36.22 27.63 -42.62
CA LEU A 178 35.86 26.91 -43.85
C LEU A 178 35.80 27.87 -45.06
N ILE A 179 35.17 29.01 -44.93
CA ILE A 179 35.11 30.07 -45.94
C ILE A 179 36.51 30.51 -46.33
N GLN A 180 37.44 30.68 -45.41
CA GLN A 180 38.83 31.07 -45.67
C GLN A 180 39.57 29.96 -46.43
N ILE A 181 39.40 28.67 -46.04
CA ILE A 181 40.02 27.55 -46.75
C ILE A 181 39.47 27.44 -48.17
N ASP A 182 38.16 27.58 -48.37
CA ASP A 182 37.52 27.52 -49.68
C ASP A 182 38.03 28.63 -50.62
N LYS A 183 38.24 29.87 -50.07
CA LYS A 183 38.90 30.95 -50.83
C LYS A 183 40.34 30.62 -51.22
N SER A 184 41.10 29.98 -50.31
CA SER A 184 42.47 29.54 -50.58
C SER A 184 42.52 28.45 -51.67
N ILE A 185 41.57 27.50 -51.64
CA ILE A 185 41.40 26.46 -52.69
C ILE A 185 41.11 27.13 -54.05
N LEU A 186 40.21 28.11 -54.09
CA LEU A 186 39.88 28.82 -55.29
C LEU A 186 41.10 29.55 -55.88
N SER A 187 41.88 30.24 -55.02
CA SER A 187 43.12 30.92 -55.43
C SER A 187 44.16 29.95 -55.97
N ALA A 188 44.40 28.83 -55.28
CA ALA A 188 45.34 27.79 -55.74
C ALA A 188 44.88 27.14 -57.05
N LYS A 189 43.58 26.89 -57.24
CA LYS A 189 43.03 26.40 -58.53
C LYS A 189 43.22 27.40 -59.67
N ALA A 190 43.03 28.70 -59.43
CA ALA A 190 43.28 29.75 -60.41
C ALA A 190 44.76 29.86 -60.75
N GLY A 191 45.65 29.78 -59.75
CA GLY A 191 47.12 29.72 -59.95
C GLY A 191 47.54 28.52 -60.78
N ARG A 192 47.01 27.31 -60.44
CA ARG A 192 47.29 26.09 -61.26
C ARG A 192 46.83 26.20 -62.68
N ALA A 193 45.65 26.76 -62.95
CA ALA A 193 45.13 26.97 -64.27
C ALA A 193 46.03 27.93 -65.11
N THR A 194 46.62 28.94 -64.46
CA THR A 194 47.53 29.85 -65.08
C THR A 194 48.87 29.18 -65.42
N GLN A 195 49.42 28.42 -64.46
CA GLN A 195 50.66 27.65 -64.70
C GLN A 195 50.46 26.55 -65.79
N GLN A 196 49.29 25.92 -65.77
CA GLN A 196 48.96 24.95 -66.86
C GLN A 196 48.97 25.61 -68.26
N ARG A 197 48.29 26.78 -68.36
CA ARG A 197 48.34 27.52 -69.68
C ARG A 197 49.76 27.90 -70.06
N GLN A 198 50.61 28.27 -69.11
CA GLN A 198 52.02 28.57 -69.42
C GLN A 198 52.78 27.34 -69.83
N ALA A 199 52.57 26.19 -69.17
CA ALA A 199 53.15 24.90 -69.58
C ALA A 199 52.71 24.52 -71.03
N ASP A 200 51.42 24.69 -71.31
CA ASP A 200 50.88 24.40 -72.69
C ASP A 200 51.51 25.29 -73.76
N LEU A 201 51.76 26.60 -73.47
CA LEU A 201 52.46 27.50 -74.40
C LEU A 201 53.92 27.05 -74.63
N PHE A 202 54.65 26.68 -73.55
CA PHE A 202 56.01 26.17 -73.69
C PHE A 202 56.03 24.83 -74.47
N ALA A 203 55.06 23.98 -74.28
CA ALA A 203 54.91 22.72 -75.01
C ALA A 203 54.64 22.97 -76.50
N GLN A 204 53.82 23.97 -76.85
CA GLN A 204 53.59 24.39 -78.26
C GLN A 204 54.84 24.99 -78.86
N GLU A 205 55.57 25.88 -78.13
CA GLU A 205 56.84 26.44 -78.59
C GLU A 205 57.86 25.32 -78.84
N LEU A 206 57.99 24.35 -77.96
CA LEU A 206 58.90 23.20 -78.11
C LEU A 206 58.55 22.36 -79.35
N ALA A 207 57.25 22.05 -79.54
CA ALA A 207 56.77 21.30 -80.72
C ALA A 207 57.09 22.03 -82.06
N THR A 208 57.11 23.36 -82.01
CA THR A 208 57.45 24.16 -83.21
C THR A 208 58.93 24.21 -83.41
N LEU A 209 59.76 24.25 -82.38
CA LEU A 209 61.23 24.33 -82.51
C LEU A 209 61.91 23.02 -82.81
N GLN A 210 61.36 21.90 -82.42
CA GLN A 210 61.94 20.57 -82.56
C GLN A 210 62.19 20.23 -84.06
N PRO A 211 61.26 20.41 -85.01
CA PRO A 211 61.52 20.14 -86.45
C PRO A 211 62.46 21.17 -87.07
N LEU A 212 62.56 22.39 -86.50
CA LEU A 212 63.56 23.40 -87.03
C LEU A 212 64.98 23.05 -86.61
N LEU A 213 65.15 22.47 -85.41
CA LEU A 213 66.45 21.96 -84.97
C LEU A 213 66.94 20.80 -85.84
N GLU A 214 66.06 19.88 -86.21
CA GLU A 214 66.35 18.75 -87.10
C GLU A 214 66.84 19.22 -88.49
N LYS A 215 66.31 20.37 -88.92
CA LYS A 215 66.73 21.02 -90.15
C LYS A 215 67.96 21.92 -90.03
N GLY A 216 68.58 21.99 -88.82
CA GLY A 216 69.74 22.84 -88.54
C GLY A 216 69.46 24.34 -88.47
N LEU A 217 68.15 24.75 -88.38
CA LEU A 217 67.69 26.15 -88.40
C LEU A 217 67.47 26.73 -87.04
N ALA A 218 67.62 25.95 -85.97
CA ALA A 218 67.47 26.39 -84.56
C ALA A 218 68.72 25.95 -83.74
N LEU A 219 68.95 26.71 -82.60
CA LEU A 219 70.03 26.37 -81.65
C LEU A 219 69.59 25.36 -80.61
N LYS A 220 70.34 24.32 -80.35
CA LYS A 220 70.08 23.31 -79.30
C LYS A 220 69.94 23.95 -77.91
N SER A 221 70.69 25.00 -77.59
CA SER A 221 70.60 25.73 -76.32
C SER A 221 69.23 26.37 -76.13
N ARG A 222 68.57 26.84 -77.19
CA ARG A 222 67.22 27.41 -77.12
C ARG A 222 66.17 26.35 -76.75
N LEU A 223 66.27 25.17 -77.44
CA LEU A 223 65.36 24.05 -77.13
C LEU A 223 65.50 23.61 -75.69
N LEU A 224 66.74 23.37 -75.15
CA LEU A 224 66.99 23.01 -73.79
C LEU A 224 66.56 24.07 -72.82
N GLY A 225 66.55 25.37 -73.19
CA GLY A 225 66.01 26.47 -72.41
C GLY A 225 64.47 26.35 -72.16
N ILE A 226 63.77 26.04 -73.33
CA ILE A 226 62.28 25.89 -73.26
C ILE A 226 61.89 24.60 -72.59
N GLU A 227 62.60 23.49 -72.76
CA GLU A 227 62.40 22.25 -72.08
C GLU A 227 62.49 22.46 -70.56
N ARG A 228 63.53 23.16 -70.03
CA ARG A 228 63.66 23.51 -68.64
C ARG A 228 62.49 24.37 -68.11
N SER A 229 62.08 25.35 -68.96
CA SER A 229 60.92 26.20 -68.62
C SER A 229 59.59 25.41 -68.52
N LEU A 230 59.41 24.47 -69.48
CA LEU A 230 58.28 23.55 -69.50
C LEU A 230 58.24 22.66 -68.22
N GLU A 231 59.39 22.01 -67.90
CA GLU A 231 59.51 21.18 -66.70
C GLU A 231 59.32 21.99 -65.40
N GLY A 232 59.83 23.23 -65.35
CA GLY A 232 59.59 24.15 -64.28
C GLY A 232 58.08 24.50 -64.06
N ALA A 233 57.40 24.80 -65.19
CA ALA A 233 55.95 25.10 -65.15
C ALA A 233 55.13 23.86 -64.79
N ARG A 234 55.50 22.66 -65.24
CA ARG A 234 54.87 21.41 -64.87
C ARG A 234 55.09 21.12 -63.40
N GLY A 235 56.27 21.30 -62.84
CA GLY A 235 56.56 21.14 -61.42
C GLY A 235 55.70 22.07 -60.55
N GLU A 236 55.46 23.31 -61.01
CA GLU A 236 54.58 24.23 -60.29
C GLU A 236 53.10 23.81 -60.35
N VAL A 237 52.66 23.27 -61.52
CA VAL A 237 51.30 22.69 -61.64
C VAL A 237 51.09 21.55 -60.63
N ASP A 238 52.09 20.65 -60.49
CA ASP A 238 52.02 19.52 -59.55
C ASP A 238 52.14 19.96 -58.11
N SER A 239 52.96 20.98 -57.83
CA SER A 239 53.03 21.62 -56.48
C SER A 239 51.69 22.19 -56.07
N LEU A 240 51.08 23.01 -56.93
CA LEU A 240 49.75 23.58 -56.71
C LEU A 240 48.66 22.51 -56.63
N ALA A 241 48.73 21.43 -57.41
CA ALA A 241 47.80 20.30 -57.25
C ALA A 241 47.90 19.61 -55.93
N SER A 242 49.11 19.47 -55.41
CA SER A 242 49.39 18.89 -54.10
C SER A 242 48.85 19.81 -52.96
N GLU A 243 49.02 21.11 -53.12
CA GLU A 243 48.47 22.10 -52.19
C GLU A 243 46.94 22.12 -52.16
N ILE A 244 46.30 22.05 -53.31
CA ILE A 244 44.84 21.94 -53.41
C ILE A 244 44.35 20.72 -52.65
N LYS A 245 44.95 19.55 -52.86
CA LYS A 245 44.60 18.32 -52.11
C LYS A 245 44.73 18.50 -50.60
N ARG A 246 45.81 19.13 -50.12
CA ARG A 246 46.02 19.42 -48.69
C ARG A 246 44.94 20.35 -48.13
N LEU A 247 44.58 21.40 -48.86
CA LEU A 247 43.53 22.33 -48.49
C LEU A 247 42.14 21.67 -48.49
N GLU A 248 41.84 20.83 -49.47
CA GLU A 248 40.60 20.05 -49.54
C GLU A 248 40.47 19.06 -48.36
N ALA A 249 41.56 18.40 -47.97
CA ALA A 249 41.59 17.55 -46.77
C ALA A 249 41.32 18.37 -45.48
N ARG A 250 41.91 19.55 -45.34
CA ARG A 250 41.68 20.45 -44.21
C ARG A 250 40.22 20.97 -44.18
N ALA A 251 39.63 21.27 -45.33
CA ALA A 251 38.21 21.62 -45.44
C ALA A 251 37.29 20.48 -44.99
N ALA A 252 37.62 19.23 -45.40
CA ALA A 252 36.87 18.06 -44.95
C ALA A 252 36.96 17.82 -43.44
N GLU A 253 38.15 18.01 -42.85
CA GLU A 253 38.36 17.95 -41.40
C GLU A 253 37.52 19.00 -40.66
N THR A 254 37.58 20.27 -41.14
CA THR A 254 36.80 21.37 -40.52
C THR A 254 35.29 21.13 -40.63
N ARG A 255 34.78 20.59 -41.77
CA ARG A 255 33.36 20.18 -41.89
C ARG A 255 33.01 19.04 -40.94
N GLY A 256 33.91 18.09 -40.71
CA GLY A 256 33.75 17.03 -39.72
C GLY A 256 33.65 17.55 -38.30
N LEU A 257 34.47 18.53 -37.95
CA LEU A 257 34.40 19.20 -36.63
C LEU A 257 33.08 19.97 -36.46
N LEU A 258 32.64 20.70 -37.48
CA LEU A 258 31.36 21.44 -37.45
C LEU A 258 30.18 20.47 -37.24
N ALA A 259 30.16 19.35 -37.96
CA ALA A 259 29.10 18.36 -37.80
C ALA A 259 29.07 17.68 -36.43
N ARG A 260 30.20 17.63 -35.71
CA ARG A 260 30.30 17.03 -34.37
C ARG A 260 29.78 17.91 -33.26
N ILE A 261 29.81 19.23 -33.41
CA ILE A 261 29.40 20.16 -32.32
C ILE A 261 28.02 19.81 -31.79
N ASP A 262 27.03 19.60 -32.63
CA ASP A 262 25.66 19.31 -32.21
C ASP A 262 25.51 17.88 -31.67
N VAL A 263 26.21 16.93 -32.28
CA VAL A 263 26.21 15.53 -31.82
C VAL A 263 26.84 15.40 -30.42
N ASP A 264 28.00 16.02 -30.25
CA ASP A 264 28.72 15.96 -28.95
C ASP A 264 27.92 16.66 -27.84
N ARG A 265 27.31 17.82 -28.15
CA ARG A 265 26.42 18.51 -27.19
C ARG A 265 25.23 17.66 -26.76
N ARG A 266 24.57 16.99 -27.72
CA ARG A 266 23.44 16.09 -27.41
C ARG A 266 23.88 14.85 -26.62
N ALA A 267 25.05 14.29 -26.96
CA ALA A 267 25.59 13.14 -26.26
C ALA A 267 25.92 13.47 -24.79
N GLU A 268 26.60 14.60 -24.57
CA GLU A 268 26.92 15.10 -23.23
C GLU A 268 25.63 15.40 -22.41
N ALA A 269 24.65 16.04 -23.02
CA ALA A 269 23.35 16.30 -22.38
C ALA A 269 22.60 15.00 -22.04
N ALA A 270 22.67 13.99 -22.90
CA ALA A 270 22.04 12.68 -22.65
C ALA A 270 22.71 11.90 -21.51
N GLU A 271 24.04 12.02 -21.38
CA GLU A 271 24.78 11.41 -20.29
C GLU A 271 24.46 12.13 -18.95
N ALA A 272 24.49 13.46 -18.96
CA ALA A 272 24.11 14.27 -17.80
C ALA A 272 22.66 13.97 -17.37
N LEU A 273 21.73 13.84 -18.31
CA LEU A 273 20.34 13.50 -18.05
C LEU A 273 20.19 12.14 -17.36
N ARG A 274 20.97 11.13 -17.74
CA ARG A 274 20.94 9.81 -17.09
C ARG A 274 21.43 9.87 -15.65
N ALA A 275 22.54 10.57 -15.39
CA ALA A 275 23.08 10.75 -14.07
C ALA A 275 22.10 11.53 -13.16
N LEU A 276 21.52 12.58 -13.69
CA LEU A 276 20.56 13.44 -13.00
C LEU A 276 19.29 12.68 -12.62
N ARG A 277 18.75 11.84 -13.51
CA ARG A 277 17.58 10.99 -13.20
C ARG A 277 17.84 9.98 -12.09
N ALA A 278 19.04 9.42 -12.03
CA ALA A 278 19.41 8.54 -10.93
C ALA A 278 19.41 9.31 -9.59
N SER A 279 20.01 10.50 -9.55
CA SER A 279 20.02 11.37 -8.36
C SER A 279 18.62 11.86 -7.97
N LEU A 280 17.79 12.18 -8.96
CA LEU A 280 16.40 12.60 -8.75
C LEU A 280 15.57 11.47 -8.12
N GLY A 281 15.75 10.21 -8.55
CA GLY A 281 15.09 9.07 -7.95
C GLY A 281 15.38 8.93 -6.46
N GLU A 282 16.66 8.98 -6.08
CA GLU A 282 17.09 8.94 -4.68
C GLU A 282 16.53 10.11 -3.85
N LEU A 283 16.50 11.30 -4.46
CA LEU A 283 16.02 12.49 -3.78
C LEU A 283 14.50 12.50 -3.60
N LEU A 284 13.73 11.92 -4.53
CA LEU A 284 12.28 11.73 -4.39
C LEU A 284 11.93 10.79 -3.23
N ASP A 285 12.69 9.73 -3.02
CA ASP A 285 12.51 8.85 -1.86
C ASP A 285 12.75 9.62 -0.54
N ARG A 286 13.78 10.46 -0.52
CA ARG A 286 14.06 11.34 0.63
C ARG A 286 12.95 12.38 0.84
N GLN A 287 12.38 12.91 -0.24
CA GLN A 287 11.26 13.83 -0.19
C GLN A 287 10.05 13.19 0.48
N LEU A 288 9.67 11.98 0.05
CA LEU A 288 8.56 11.23 0.65
C LEU A 288 8.78 11.01 2.15
N ALA A 289 9.99 10.65 2.57
CA ALA A 289 10.32 10.45 3.97
C ALA A 289 10.27 11.76 4.80
N ALA A 290 10.73 12.86 4.22
CA ALA A 290 10.71 14.15 4.87
C ALA A 290 9.27 14.71 5.00
N ASP A 291 8.47 14.56 3.97
CA ASP A 291 7.06 14.98 3.95
C ASP A 291 6.22 14.13 4.91
N ASP A 292 6.44 12.80 4.98
CA ASP A 292 5.79 11.92 5.97
C ASP A 292 6.16 12.35 7.40
N THR A 293 7.43 12.67 7.65
CA THR A 293 7.89 13.16 8.95
C THR A 293 7.21 14.49 9.31
N LEU A 294 7.04 15.39 8.35
CA LEU A 294 6.35 16.65 8.54
C LEU A 294 4.85 16.45 8.79
N GLN A 295 4.18 15.59 8.02
CA GLN A 295 2.76 15.27 8.21
C GLN A 295 2.48 14.65 9.59
N ARG A 296 3.38 13.80 10.07
CA ARG A 296 3.25 13.19 11.40
C ARG A 296 3.36 14.19 12.55
N THR A 297 3.90 15.39 12.34
CA THR A 297 3.86 16.43 13.38
C THR A 297 2.45 16.83 13.76
N GLU A 298 1.45 16.58 12.90
CA GLU A 298 0.05 16.64 13.24
C GLU A 298 -0.44 15.25 13.67
N VAL A 299 -0.64 15.06 14.97
CA VAL A 299 -1.20 13.81 15.51
C VAL A 299 -2.70 13.82 15.29
N ARG A 300 -3.20 12.83 14.53
CA ARG A 300 -4.62 12.73 14.18
C ARG A 300 -5.29 11.55 14.87
N ALA A 301 -6.60 11.68 15.12
CA ALA A 301 -7.42 10.63 15.65
C ALA A 301 -7.58 9.48 14.63
N PRO A 302 -7.21 8.22 14.98
CA PRO A 302 -7.34 7.07 14.08
C PRO A 302 -8.77 6.57 13.93
N ILE A 303 -9.66 6.95 14.84
CA ILE A 303 -11.08 6.61 14.85
C ILE A 303 -11.88 7.75 15.48
N GLY A 304 -13.19 7.83 15.14
CA GLY A 304 -14.10 8.72 15.84
C GLY A 304 -14.43 8.17 17.24
N GLY A 305 -14.53 9.04 18.24
CA GLY A 305 -14.83 8.63 19.61
C GLY A 305 -14.63 9.73 20.63
N VAL A 306 -14.59 9.35 21.90
CA VAL A 306 -14.32 10.27 23.02
C VAL A 306 -12.86 10.11 23.47
N VAL A 307 -12.19 11.23 23.64
CA VAL A 307 -10.82 11.29 24.16
C VAL A 307 -10.84 10.95 25.66
N MET A 308 -10.03 9.97 26.03
CA MET A 308 -9.84 9.57 27.42
C MET A 308 -8.35 9.42 27.75
N ALA A 309 -8.03 9.44 29.04
CA ALA A 309 -6.68 9.18 29.56
C ALA A 309 -5.57 9.97 28.83
N MET A 310 -5.75 11.30 28.72
CA MET A 310 -4.74 12.19 28.15
C MET A 310 -3.49 12.21 29.02
N ARG A 311 -2.36 11.79 28.48
CA ARG A 311 -1.07 11.72 29.18
C ARG A 311 -0.17 12.93 28.91
N VAL A 312 -0.50 13.71 27.90
CA VAL A 312 0.24 14.92 27.51
C VAL A 312 -0.63 16.14 27.81
N ASN A 313 -0.24 16.90 28.83
CA ASN A 313 -1.03 18.02 29.32
C ASN A 313 -0.30 19.38 29.29
N THR A 314 0.94 19.42 28.77
CA THR A 314 1.80 20.61 28.84
C THR A 314 2.30 20.98 27.45
N ILE A 315 2.01 22.19 27.01
CA ILE A 315 2.62 22.79 25.82
C ILE A 315 4.12 23.01 26.14
N GLY A 316 4.99 22.68 25.17
CA GLY A 316 6.44 22.67 25.37
C GLY A 316 6.97 21.38 26.01
N GLY A 317 6.10 20.44 26.40
CA GLY A 317 6.49 19.13 26.91
C GLY A 317 7.18 18.29 25.82
N VAL A 318 8.07 17.41 26.23
CA VAL A 318 8.75 16.47 25.32
C VAL A 318 8.03 15.14 25.35
N VAL A 319 7.73 14.61 24.17
CA VAL A 319 7.14 13.29 23.92
C VAL A 319 8.23 12.36 23.43
N GLU A 320 8.39 11.21 24.05
CA GLU A 320 9.32 10.17 23.63
C GLU A 320 8.75 9.33 22.47
N PRO A 321 9.61 8.72 21.63
CA PRO A 321 9.18 7.78 20.59
C PRO A 321 8.39 6.61 21.18
N GLY A 322 7.20 6.34 20.60
CA GLY A 322 6.31 5.26 21.06
C GLY A 322 5.53 5.56 22.34
N GLN A 323 5.68 6.76 22.92
CA GLN A 323 4.93 7.15 24.12
C GLN A 323 3.43 7.28 23.82
N PRO A 324 2.56 6.68 24.65
CA PRO A 324 1.11 6.91 24.57
C PRO A 324 0.77 8.36 24.88
N LEU A 325 0.01 9.01 23.99
CA LEU A 325 -0.39 10.41 24.12
C LEU A 325 -1.78 10.52 24.73
N LEU A 326 -2.73 9.77 24.18
CA LEU A 326 -4.11 9.73 24.63
C LEU A 326 -4.76 8.40 24.17
N GLU A 327 -5.92 8.10 24.73
CA GLU A 327 -6.75 6.96 24.34
C GLU A 327 -8.07 7.49 23.77
N ILE A 328 -8.54 6.87 22.67
CA ILE A 328 -9.86 7.17 22.09
C ILE A 328 -10.75 5.95 22.25
N VAL A 329 -11.90 6.18 22.87
CA VAL A 329 -12.95 5.17 23.01
C VAL A 329 -14.00 5.45 21.94
N PRO A 330 -14.24 4.50 21.03
CA PRO A 330 -15.24 4.71 19.98
C PRO A 330 -16.63 4.90 20.59
N GLN A 331 -17.36 5.86 20.07
CA GLN A 331 -18.79 6.03 20.33
C GLN A 331 -19.58 5.14 19.36
N SER A 332 -19.42 3.84 19.46
CA SER A 332 -20.30 2.95 18.73
C SER A 332 -21.61 2.82 19.53
N ASP A 333 -22.73 3.08 18.89
CA ASP A 333 -24.06 2.81 19.46
C ASP A 333 -24.32 1.30 19.61
N LEU A 334 -23.42 0.45 19.11
CA LEU A 334 -23.53 -0.99 19.16
C LEU A 334 -23.09 -1.50 20.54
N LEU A 335 -24.02 -2.06 21.26
CA LEU A 335 -23.78 -2.70 22.52
C LEU A 335 -23.60 -4.20 22.32
N VAL A 336 -22.65 -4.77 23.05
CA VAL A 336 -22.43 -6.22 23.10
C VAL A 336 -22.46 -6.71 24.54
N ALA A 337 -23.02 -7.88 24.76
CA ALA A 337 -22.83 -8.56 26.01
C ALA A 337 -21.57 -9.43 25.92
N ARG A 338 -20.55 -9.10 26.74
CA ARG A 338 -19.37 -9.95 26.92
C ARG A 338 -19.66 -10.95 28.03
N VAL A 339 -19.72 -12.21 27.68
CA VAL A 339 -20.10 -13.28 28.61
C VAL A 339 -19.00 -14.33 28.70
N ARG A 340 -18.90 -14.97 29.84
CA ARG A 340 -17.96 -16.05 30.11
C ARG A 340 -18.67 -17.38 29.97
N ILE A 341 -18.15 -18.25 29.20
CA ILE A 341 -18.65 -19.59 28.94
C ILE A 341 -17.66 -20.58 29.56
N LEU A 342 -18.19 -21.55 30.29
CA LEU A 342 -17.37 -22.61 30.88
C LEU A 342 -16.75 -23.48 29.77
N PRO A 343 -15.55 -24.03 29.94
CA PRO A 343 -14.92 -24.89 28.94
C PRO A 343 -15.75 -26.11 28.57
N SER A 344 -16.56 -26.63 29.48
CA SER A 344 -17.48 -27.74 29.24
C SER A 344 -18.57 -27.45 28.21
N ASP A 345 -18.93 -26.18 28.05
CA ASP A 345 -20.07 -25.74 27.23
C ASP A 345 -19.61 -25.03 25.94
N ALA A 346 -18.32 -24.69 25.86
CA ALA A 346 -17.75 -23.93 24.74
C ALA A 346 -17.89 -24.66 23.38
N ASP A 347 -17.77 -25.99 23.37
CA ASP A 347 -17.90 -26.81 22.18
C ASP A 347 -19.31 -26.75 21.55
N ASN A 348 -20.31 -26.40 22.35
CA ASN A 348 -21.71 -26.33 21.91
C ASN A 348 -22.09 -24.93 21.40
N VAL A 349 -21.25 -23.92 21.59
CA VAL A 349 -21.53 -22.52 21.18
C VAL A 349 -20.80 -22.20 19.89
N ARG A 350 -21.55 -21.67 18.91
CA ARG A 350 -21.00 -21.28 17.60
C ARG A 350 -21.47 -19.87 17.24
N GLN A 351 -20.67 -19.20 16.41
CA GLN A 351 -21.05 -17.92 15.83
C GLN A 351 -22.37 -18.01 15.07
N GLY A 352 -23.23 -17.01 15.24
CA GLY A 352 -24.54 -16.92 14.60
C GLY A 352 -25.68 -17.56 15.40
N MET A 353 -25.42 -18.25 16.53
CA MET A 353 -26.47 -18.79 17.38
C MET A 353 -27.29 -17.69 18.04
N GLU A 354 -28.60 -17.93 18.17
CA GLU A 354 -29.50 -17.05 18.91
C GLU A 354 -29.21 -17.08 20.40
N ALA A 355 -29.27 -15.91 21.04
CA ALA A 355 -29.06 -15.75 22.43
C ALA A 355 -30.11 -14.81 23.06
N THR A 356 -30.59 -15.11 24.23
CA THR A 356 -31.48 -14.23 24.98
C THR A 356 -30.70 -13.59 26.12
N VAL A 357 -30.52 -12.28 26.04
CA VAL A 357 -29.82 -11.47 27.06
C VAL A 357 -30.83 -10.99 28.10
N ARG A 358 -30.62 -11.37 29.37
CA ARG A 358 -31.41 -10.92 30.50
C ARG A 358 -30.62 -9.88 31.27
N LEU A 359 -31.20 -8.72 31.43
CA LEU A 359 -30.61 -7.60 32.14
C LEU A 359 -31.24 -7.48 33.53
N SER A 360 -30.43 -7.58 34.59
CA SER A 360 -30.86 -7.33 35.96
C SER A 360 -30.80 -5.84 36.22
N ALA A 361 -31.90 -5.12 35.94
CA ALA A 361 -32.03 -3.73 36.37
C ALA A 361 -32.25 -3.68 37.87
N GLY A 362 -31.28 -3.14 38.63
CA GLY A 362 -31.41 -2.97 40.09
C GLY A 362 -32.65 -2.14 40.46
N GLY A 363 -33.62 -2.74 41.11
CA GLY A 363 -34.78 -2.02 41.62
C GLY A 363 -36.13 -2.74 41.51
N GLY A 364 -36.18 -4.07 41.52
CA GLY A 364 -37.45 -4.81 41.70
C GLY A 364 -38.41 -4.83 40.51
N ARG A 365 -38.00 -4.37 39.33
CA ARG A 365 -38.74 -4.52 38.08
C ARG A 365 -38.38 -5.87 37.40
N GLN A 366 -39.31 -6.41 36.64
CA GLN A 366 -39.11 -7.63 35.86
C GLN A 366 -37.83 -7.48 34.99
N PRO A 367 -36.96 -8.52 34.88
CA PRO A 367 -35.76 -8.46 34.07
C PRO A 367 -36.15 -8.20 32.63
N VAL A 368 -35.50 -7.24 31.99
CA VAL A 368 -35.68 -6.96 30.57
C VAL A 368 -34.96 -8.06 29.79
N GLN A 369 -35.67 -8.67 28.85
CA GLN A 369 -35.10 -9.68 27.94
C GLN A 369 -34.92 -9.08 26.54
N VAL A 370 -33.74 -9.25 25.99
CA VAL A 370 -33.39 -8.78 24.65
C VAL A 370 -32.86 -9.97 23.83
N GLU A 371 -33.37 -10.12 22.64
CA GLU A 371 -32.86 -11.12 21.74
C GLU A 371 -31.56 -10.60 21.07
N GLY A 372 -30.56 -11.45 21.00
CA GLY A 372 -29.29 -11.17 20.39
C GLY A 372 -28.73 -12.39 19.64
N SER A 373 -27.57 -12.27 19.07
CA SER A 373 -26.85 -13.36 18.42
C SER A 373 -25.39 -13.41 18.80
N VAL A 374 -24.82 -14.60 18.82
CA VAL A 374 -23.38 -14.80 19.08
C VAL A 374 -22.58 -14.21 17.93
N GLN A 375 -21.89 -13.11 18.18
CA GLN A 375 -21.04 -12.43 17.21
C GLN A 375 -19.70 -13.13 17.05
N SER A 376 -19.08 -13.50 18.18
CA SER A 376 -17.80 -14.23 18.19
C SER A 376 -17.60 -14.97 19.51
N ILE A 377 -16.72 -15.98 19.50
CA ILE A 377 -16.21 -16.68 20.67
C ILE A 377 -14.69 -16.68 20.61
N SER A 378 -14.01 -16.57 21.75
CA SER A 378 -12.55 -16.65 21.80
C SER A 378 -12.05 -18.01 21.32
N ALA A 379 -10.98 -18.03 20.50
CA ALA A 379 -10.40 -19.27 20.00
C ALA A 379 -9.71 -20.09 21.11
N ASP A 380 -9.16 -19.39 22.11
CA ASP A 380 -8.46 -20.01 23.24
C ASP A 380 -9.18 -19.71 24.55
N ALA A 381 -8.96 -20.61 25.52
CA ALA A 381 -9.43 -20.41 26.90
C ALA A 381 -8.61 -19.30 27.57
N LEU A 382 -9.30 -18.31 28.11
CA LEU A 382 -8.75 -17.25 28.94
C LEU A 382 -8.76 -17.69 30.41
N THR A 383 -7.78 -17.28 31.20
CA THR A 383 -7.73 -17.58 32.63
C THR A 383 -8.08 -16.32 33.43
N ASP A 384 -9.05 -16.42 34.32
CA ASP A 384 -9.37 -15.32 35.26
C ASP A 384 -8.23 -15.13 36.24
N SER A 385 -7.61 -13.95 36.25
CA SER A 385 -6.49 -13.63 37.14
C SER A 385 -6.82 -13.66 38.64
N ARG A 386 -8.10 -13.64 39.01
CA ARG A 386 -8.55 -13.65 40.42
C ARG A 386 -8.92 -15.05 40.90
N SER A 387 -9.67 -15.82 40.09
CA SER A 387 -10.13 -17.17 40.47
C SER A 387 -9.23 -18.29 39.98
N GLY A 388 -8.38 -18.04 38.92
CA GLY A 388 -7.57 -19.06 38.24
C GLY A 388 -8.39 -19.99 37.35
N GLU A 389 -9.68 -19.73 37.17
CA GLU A 389 -10.56 -20.57 36.34
C GLU A 389 -10.41 -20.24 34.88
N ALA A 390 -10.41 -21.27 34.04
CA ALA A 390 -10.42 -21.10 32.60
C ALA A 390 -11.84 -20.84 32.08
N TYR A 391 -12.00 -19.91 31.16
CA TYR A 391 -13.27 -19.60 30.51
C TYR A 391 -13.06 -19.19 29.06
N PHE A 392 -14.11 -19.30 28.26
CA PHE A 392 -14.15 -18.73 26.91
C PHE A 392 -14.97 -17.44 26.92
N GLU A 393 -14.48 -16.38 26.28
CA GLU A 393 -15.23 -15.13 26.15
C GLU A 393 -16.08 -15.19 24.88
N ALA A 394 -17.39 -15.01 25.03
CA ALA A 394 -18.28 -14.81 23.89
C ALA A 394 -18.79 -13.37 23.86
N ARG A 395 -18.89 -12.83 22.66
CA ARG A 395 -19.50 -11.52 22.38
C ARG A 395 -20.86 -11.76 21.74
N ILE A 396 -21.91 -11.21 22.35
CA ILE A 396 -23.27 -11.32 21.88
C ILE A 396 -23.70 -9.96 21.37
N ALA A 397 -24.00 -9.85 20.08
CA ALA A 397 -24.52 -8.64 19.50
C ALA A 397 -25.95 -8.40 19.98
N ILE A 398 -26.21 -7.20 20.48
CA ILE A 398 -27.54 -6.74 20.91
C ILE A 398 -28.02 -5.83 19.77
N PRO A 399 -29.14 -6.14 19.07
CA PRO A 399 -29.68 -5.27 18.04
C PRO A 399 -30.12 -3.93 18.67
N ASP A 400 -29.90 -2.85 17.92
CA ASP A 400 -30.34 -1.50 18.34
C ASP A 400 -31.88 -1.41 18.23
N ASP A 401 -32.55 -1.97 19.24
CA ASP A 401 -34.00 -1.88 19.33
C ASP A 401 -34.36 -0.62 20.12
N ARG A 402 -34.88 0.39 19.41
CA ARG A 402 -35.32 1.66 19.97
C ARG A 402 -36.46 1.54 21.02
N SER A 403 -37.05 0.35 21.16
CA SER A 403 -38.08 0.08 22.17
C SER A 403 -37.52 -0.06 23.57
N ILE A 404 -36.21 -0.23 23.73
CA ILE A 404 -35.55 -0.40 25.04
C ILE A 404 -34.93 0.92 25.48
N PRO A 405 -35.29 1.46 26.65
CA PRO A 405 -34.70 2.67 27.16
C PRO A 405 -33.16 2.51 27.28
N ARG A 406 -32.37 3.43 26.70
CA ARG A 406 -30.91 3.40 26.77
C ARG A 406 -30.35 3.40 28.20
N GLU A 407 -31.11 3.89 29.17
CA GLU A 407 -30.79 3.86 30.60
C GLU A 407 -30.68 2.44 31.16
N VAL A 408 -31.36 1.47 30.55
CA VAL A 408 -31.35 0.04 30.93
C VAL A 408 -30.22 -0.73 30.24
N LEU A 409 -29.60 -0.16 29.24
CA LEU A 409 -28.50 -0.74 28.46
C LEU A 409 -27.14 -0.06 28.75
N ALA A 410 -26.95 0.50 29.94
CA ALA A 410 -25.71 1.18 30.28
C ALA A 410 -24.51 0.20 30.28
N PRO A 411 -23.35 0.58 29.72
CA PRO A 411 -22.13 -0.21 29.82
C PRO A 411 -21.75 -0.50 31.30
N GLY A 412 -21.31 -1.72 31.57
CA GLY A 412 -20.93 -2.16 32.91
C GLY A 412 -22.05 -2.88 33.67
N LEU A 413 -23.29 -2.90 33.18
CA LEU A 413 -24.35 -3.64 33.81
C LEU A 413 -24.16 -5.16 33.68
N PRO A 414 -24.43 -5.93 34.78
CA PRO A 414 -24.36 -7.39 34.70
C PRO A 414 -25.48 -7.92 33.79
N ALA A 415 -25.12 -8.86 32.96
CA ALA A 415 -26.00 -9.52 32.00
C ALA A 415 -25.91 -11.04 32.15
N GLU A 416 -27.05 -11.69 32.12
CA GLU A 416 -27.18 -13.13 32.07
C GLU A 416 -27.63 -13.50 30.64
N VAL A 417 -26.90 -14.35 29.95
CA VAL A 417 -27.18 -14.72 28.56
C VAL A 417 -27.48 -16.20 28.47
N LEU A 418 -28.62 -16.52 27.91
CA LEU A 418 -29.01 -17.89 27.54
C LEU A 418 -28.77 -18.07 26.05
N ILE A 419 -27.71 -18.80 25.70
CA ILE A 419 -27.39 -19.13 24.33
C ILE A 419 -28.15 -20.41 23.96
N LYS A 420 -28.94 -20.38 22.87
CA LYS A 420 -29.71 -21.55 22.42
C LYS A 420 -28.77 -22.48 21.66
N THR A 421 -28.30 -23.56 22.31
CA THR A 421 -27.29 -24.45 21.76
C THR A 421 -27.85 -25.63 20.95
N GLY A 422 -29.17 -25.77 20.88
CA GLY A 422 -29.80 -26.81 20.08
C GLY A 422 -31.06 -27.41 20.68
N GLN A 423 -31.51 -28.48 20.13
CA GLN A 423 -32.63 -29.29 20.63
C GLN A 423 -32.08 -30.67 20.95
N HIS A 424 -32.18 -31.05 22.23
CA HIS A 424 -31.88 -32.43 22.66
C HIS A 424 -33.15 -33.14 23.02
N THR A 425 -33.20 -34.45 22.74
CA THR A 425 -34.35 -35.24 23.20
C THR A 425 -34.22 -35.58 24.67
N ILE A 426 -35.34 -35.89 25.34
CA ILE A 426 -35.35 -36.35 26.72
C ILE A 426 -34.42 -37.57 26.90
N LEU A 427 -34.36 -38.42 25.89
CA LEU A 427 -33.50 -39.60 25.86
C LEU A 427 -32.01 -39.23 25.88
N ASP A 428 -31.58 -38.25 25.07
CA ASP A 428 -30.19 -37.77 25.02
C ASP A 428 -29.79 -37.22 26.41
N TYR A 429 -30.68 -36.49 27.07
CA TYR A 429 -30.44 -35.93 28.40
C TYR A 429 -30.24 -37.02 29.47
N LEU A 430 -31.01 -38.13 29.40
CA LEU A 430 -30.94 -39.23 30.35
C LEU A 430 -29.71 -40.12 30.12
N PHE A 431 -29.26 -40.29 28.85
CA PHE A 431 -28.14 -41.18 28.50
C PHE A 431 -26.78 -40.46 28.45
N SER A 432 -26.76 -39.12 28.26
CA SER A 432 -25.50 -38.33 28.19
C SER A 432 -24.56 -38.50 29.39
N PRO A 433 -25.03 -38.62 30.67
CA PRO A 433 -24.15 -38.87 31.81
C PRO A 433 -23.56 -40.29 31.80
N ILE A 434 -24.32 -41.28 31.28
CA ILE A 434 -23.86 -42.69 31.17
C ILE A 434 -22.82 -42.80 30.08
N GLU A 435 -23.03 -42.17 28.96
CA GLU A 435 -22.09 -42.13 27.83
C GLU A 435 -20.76 -41.47 28.24
N ARG A 436 -20.81 -40.34 28.92
CA ARG A 436 -19.62 -39.66 29.49
C ARG A 436 -18.87 -40.53 30.51
N ALA A 437 -19.58 -41.22 31.41
CA ALA A 437 -18.97 -42.09 32.38
C ALA A 437 -18.33 -43.32 31.71
N MET A 438 -18.94 -43.87 30.67
CA MET A 438 -18.38 -44.98 29.86
C MET A 438 -17.13 -44.56 29.07
N PHE A 439 -17.14 -43.39 28.47
CA PHE A 439 -15.97 -42.85 27.78
C PHE A 439 -14.80 -42.54 28.73
N GLN A 440 -15.08 -42.03 29.94
CA GLN A 440 -14.04 -41.83 30.97
C GLN A 440 -13.47 -43.13 31.48
N SER A 441 -14.30 -44.16 31.70
CA SER A 441 -13.87 -45.48 32.11
C SER A 441 -13.03 -46.24 31.06
N MET A 442 -13.22 -45.96 29.77
CA MET A 442 -12.43 -46.57 28.69
C MET A 442 -11.09 -45.87 28.44
N ARG A 443 -10.85 -44.71 29.05
CA ARG A 443 -9.62 -43.92 28.89
C ARG A 443 -8.60 -44.14 30.02
N ASP A 444 -9.02 -44.70 31.12
CA ASP A 444 -8.16 -45.05 32.29
C ASP A 444 -7.73 -46.54 32.30
N GLY A 445 -7.77 -47.20 31.12
CA GLY A 445 -7.33 -48.59 30.95
C GLY A 445 -6.09 -48.69 30.04
#